data_9dea4c950c60b5d3142e183757aa1900
#
_entry.id   9dea4c950c60b5d3142e183757aa1900
#
_cell.length_a   1.000
_cell.length_b   1.000
_cell.length_c   1.000
_cell.angle_alpha   90.00
_cell.angle_beta   90.00
_cell.angle_gamma   90.00
#
_symmetry.space_group_name_H-M   'P 1'
#
loop_
_entity.id
_entity.type
_entity.pdbx_description
1 polymer ?
#
loop_
_entity_poly.entity_id
_entity_poly.type
_entity_poly.pdbx_seq_one_letter_code
_entity_poly.pdbx_strand_id
1 'polypeptide(L)'
;NISELAFEIPGKVAVVNSDLGDYVEKGEILAKLDDSEINANFMKAEANFMLAQLELDRFEDLKENSFISPQDFDQANAKFLVAKSEFELNKVKLALFK
;
A
#
# COMPACT_ATOMS: atom_id res chain seq x y z
N ASN A 1 4.72 -25.37 2.34
CA ASN A 1 3.68 -26.14 3.02
C ASN A 1 2.38 -25.38 3.05
N ILE A 2 1.36 -25.97 2.49
CA ILE A 2 0.08 -25.30 2.35
C ILE A 2 -0.54 -24.95 3.69
N SER A 3 -0.39 -25.79 4.65
CA SER A 3 -0.93 -25.52 5.98
C SER A 3 -0.32 -24.25 6.56
N GLU A 4 0.94 -24.08 6.35
CA GLU A 4 1.61 -22.89 6.86
C GLU A 4 1.12 -21.65 6.17
N LEU A 5 0.92 -21.73 4.86
CA LEU A 5 0.41 -20.60 4.12
C LEU A 5 -0.97 -20.21 4.61
N ALA A 6 -1.84 -21.18 4.74
CA ALA A 6 -3.19 -20.91 5.21
C ALA A 6 -3.16 -20.32 6.60
N PHE A 7 -2.21 -20.76 7.37
CA PHE A 7 -2.08 -20.34 8.73
C PHE A 7 -1.61 -18.90 8.87
N GLU A 8 -0.79 -18.46 7.95
CA GLU A 8 -0.24 -17.12 8.00
C GLU A 8 -1.16 -16.05 7.46
N ILE A 9 -2.23 -16.44 6.81
CA ILE A 9 -3.15 -15.48 6.26
C ILE A 9 -4.30 -15.25 7.22
N PRO A 10 -4.35 -14.06 7.81
CA PRO A 10 -5.39 -13.76 8.81
C PRO A 10 -6.79 -13.94 8.26
N GLY A 11 -6.95 -13.70 7.01
CA GLY A 11 -8.26 -13.76 6.41
C GLY A 11 -8.77 -15.15 6.12
N LYS A 12 -8.04 -16.13 6.52
CA LYS A 12 -8.48 -17.48 6.25
C LYS A 12 -9.83 -17.75 6.89
N VAL A 13 -10.17 -16.94 7.85
CA VAL A 13 -11.49 -17.00 8.47
C VAL A 13 -12.57 -16.85 7.41
N ALA A 14 -12.25 -16.18 6.35
CA ALA A 14 -13.20 -15.97 5.28
C ALA A 14 -13.66 -17.27 4.64
N VAL A 15 -12.92 -18.33 4.88
CA VAL A 15 -13.31 -19.63 4.37
C VAL A 15 -14.70 -19.97 4.85
N VAL A 16 -15.05 -19.45 5.99
CA VAL A 16 -16.37 -19.66 6.56
C VAL A 16 -17.45 -19.24 5.60
N ASN A 17 -17.15 -18.32 4.73
CA ASN A 17 -18.13 -17.85 3.78
C ASN A 17 -18.62 -18.93 2.82
N SER A 18 -17.86 -19.96 2.69
CA SER A 18 -18.30 -21.05 1.82
C SER A 18 -19.55 -21.72 2.38
N ASP A 19 -19.84 -21.41 3.64
CA ASP A 19 -21.06 -21.93 4.26
C ASP A 19 -22.30 -21.43 3.59
N LEU A 20 -22.18 -20.40 2.81
CA LEU A 20 -23.31 -19.83 2.11
C LEU A 20 -23.75 -20.71 0.94
N GLY A 21 -23.17 -21.87 0.83
CA GLY A 21 -23.58 -22.79 -0.19
C GLY A 21 -22.68 -22.88 -1.39
N ASP A 22 -21.79 -21.95 -1.52
CA ASP A 22 -20.86 -21.97 -2.63
C ASP A 22 -19.66 -22.81 -2.28
N TYR A 23 -19.27 -23.62 -3.22
CA TYR A 23 -18.08 -24.42 -3.04
C TYR A 23 -16.87 -23.65 -3.56
N VAL A 24 -15.92 -23.38 -2.68
CA VAL A 24 -14.72 -22.63 -3.03
C VAL A 24 -13.49 -23.40 -2.60
N GLU A 25 -12.55 -23.54 -3.49
CA GLU A 25 -11.32 -24.23 -3.17
C GLU A 25 -10.37 -23.32 -2.41
N LYS A 26 -9.50 -23.92 -1.62
CA LYS A 26 -8.54 -23.15 -0.83
C LYS A 26 -7.73 -22.20 -1.69
N GLY A 27 -7.33 -22.64 -2.87
CA GLY A 27 -6.54 -21.80 -3.75
C GLY A 27 -7.28 -20.55 -4.16
N GLU A 28 -8.56 -20.65 -4.39
CA GLU A 28 -9.34 -19.50 -4.80
C GLU A 28 -9.46 -18.47 -3.69
N ILE A 29 -9.66 -18.94 -2.48
CA ILE A 29 -9.78 -18.05 -1.33
C ILE A 29 -8.47 -17.34 -1.08
N LEU A 30 -7.36 -18.06 -1.13
CA LEU A 30 -6.06 -17.45 -0.93
C LEU A 30 -5.76 -16.40 -1.98
N ALA A 31 -6.12 -16.67 -3.23
CA ALA A 31 -5.88 -15.71 -4.30
C ALA A 31 -6.70 -14.44 -4.09
N LYS A 32 -7.93 -14.58 -3.62
CA LYS A 32 -8.78 -13.43 -3.35
C LYS A 32 -8.24 -12.58 -2.22
N LEU A 33 -7.75 -13.22 -1.17
CA LEU A 33 -7.19 -12.51 -0.05
C LEU A 33 -5.94 -11.75 -0.45
N ASP A 34 -5.09 -12.39 -1.25
CA ASP A 34 -3.88 -11.75 -1.72
C ASP A 34 -4.22 -10.55 -2.61
N ASP A 35 -5.23 -10.68 -3.45
CA ASP A 35 -5.63 -9.59 -4.31
C ASP A 35 -6.14 -8.41 -3.51
N SER A 36 -6.96 -8.69 -2.49
CA SER A 36 -7.50 -7.63 -1.64
C SER A 36 -6.38 -6.91 -0.89
N GLU A 37 -5.42 -7.67 -0.40
CA GLU A 37 -4.31 -7.10 0.34
C GLU A 37 -3.44 -6.26 -0.56
N ILE A 38 -3.14 -6.74 -1.75
CA ILE A 38 -2.34 -6.01 -2.72
C ILE A 38 -3.02 -4.70 -3.11
N ASN A 39 -4.32 -4.76 -3.34
CA ASN A 39 -5.07 -3.55 -3.68
C ASN A 39 -5.08 -2.56 -2.52
N ALA A 40 -5.27 -3.03 -1.30
CA ALA A 40 -5.29 -2.16 -0.13
C ALA A 40 -3.92 -1.51 0.08
N ASN A 41 -2.86 -2.27 -0.11
CA ASN A 41 -1.51 -1.74 0.03
C ASN A 41 -1.22 -0.69 -1.03
N PHE A 42 -1.71 -0.92 -2.24
CA PHE A 42 -1.55 0.05 -3.31
C PHE A 42 -2.27 1.36 -2.97
N MET A 43 -3.51 1.26 -2.51
CA MET A 43 -4.29 2.44 -2.16
C MET A 43 -3.63 3.22 -1.03
N LYS A 44 -3.09 2.51 -0.06
CA LYS A 44 -2.41 3.15 1.05
C LYS A 44 -1.17 3.88 0.57
N ALA A 45 -0.39 3.23 -0.27
CA ALA A 45 0.84 3.84 -0.78
C ALA A 45 0.52 5.04 -1.66
N GLU A 46 -0.56 4.97 -2.43
CA GLU A 46 -0.99 6.08 -3.25
C GLU A 46 -1.38 7.28 -2.40
N ALA A 47 -2.14 7.03 -1.34
CA ALA A 47 -2.56 8.10 -0.44
C ALA A 47 -1.37 8.75 0.25
N ASN A 48 -0.42 7.93 0.69
CA ASN A 48 0.79 8.45 1.33
C ASN A 48 1.61 9.28 0.35
N PHE A 49 1.68 8.85 -0.89
CA PHE A 49 2.40 9.59 -1.92
C PHE A 49 1.75 10.94 -2.17
N MET A 50 0.42 10.96 -2.29
CA MET A 50 -0.30 12.19 -2.50
C MET A 50 -0.11 13.16 -1.34
N LEU A 51 -0.14 12.64 -0.12
CA LEU A 51 0.06 13.48 1.05
C LEU A 51 1.46 14.05 1.08
N ALA A 52 2.46 13.22 0.79
CA ALA A 52 3.84 13.69 0.79
C ALA A 52 4.07 14.75 -0.29
N GLN A 53 3.41 14.60 -1.42
CA GLN A 53 3.50 15.59 -2.49
C GLN A 53 2.93 16.93 -2.05
N LEU A 54 1.75 16.90 -1.41
CA LEU A 54 1.12 18.10 -0.92
C LEU A 54 2.00 18.81 0.12
N GLU A 55 2.60 18.03 0.99
CA GLU A 55 3.51 18.60 1.99
C GLU A 55 4.73 19.22 1.37
N LEU A 56 5.30 18.54 0.39
CA LEU A 56 6.48 19.05 -0.29
C LEU A 56 6.15 20.36 -1.01
N ASP A 57 5.02 20.40 -1.69
CA ASP A 57 4.58 21.62 -2.39
C ASP A 57 4.43 22.77 -1.42
N ARG A 58 3.84 22.51 -0.27
CA ARG A 58 3.66 23.55 0.74
C ARG A 58 5.00 24.04 1.27
N PHE A 59 5.93 23.10 1.49
CA PHE A 59 7.25 23.46 2.00
C PHE A 59 8.06 24.21 0.95
N GLU A 60 7.85 23.92 -0.33
CA GLU A 60 8.50 24.67 -1.39
C GLU A 60 8.07 26.14 -1.37
N ASP A 61 6.76 26.35 -1.18
CA ASP A 61 6.23 27.72 -1.08
C ASP A 61 6.81 28.43 0.14
N LEU A 62 6.88 27.73 1.27
CA LEU A 62 7.42 28.32 2.48
C LEU A 62 8.91 28.62 2.35
N LYS A 63 9.63 27.76 1.65
CA LYS A 63 11.05 27.95 1.44
C LYS A 63 11.33 29.19 0.60
N GLU A 64 10.53 29.40 -0.44
CA GLU A 64 10.70 30.57 -1.30
C GLU A 64 10.53 31.87 -0.52
N ASN A 65 9.73 31.82 0.53
CA ASN A 65 9.50 32.99 1.37
C ASN A 65 10.34 32.97 2.64
N SER A 66 11.27 32.04 2.72
CA SER A 66 12.19 31.90 3.86
C SER A 66 11.48 31.62 5.18
N PHE A 67 10.36 30.91 5.12
CA PHE A 67 9.62 30.57 6.33
C PHE A 67 9.98 29.21 6.90
N ILE A 68 10.84 28.46 6.24
CA ILE A 68 11.31 27.18 6.78
C ILE A 68 12.81 27.07 6.57
N SER A 69 13.42 26.19 7.37
CA SER A 69 14.84 25.95 7.24
C SER A 69 15.13 25.02 6.08
N PRO A 70 16.34 25.07 5.53
CA PRO A 70 16.74 24.12 4.48
C PRO A 70 16.61 22.69 4.96
N GLN A 71 16.87 22.44 6.24
CA GLN A 71 16.77 21.09 6.80
C GLN A 71 15.33 20.59 6.76
N ASP A 72 14.38 21.45 7.11
CA ASP A 72 12.97 21.07 7.09
C ASP A 72 12.53 20.75 5.67
N PHE A 73 13.00 21.53 4.71
CA PHE A 73 12.67 21.24 3.33
C PHE A 73 13.27 19.92 2.88
N ASP A 74 14.52 19.67 3.26
CA ASP A 74 15.18 18.42 2.89
C ASP A 74 14.45 17.21 3.45
N GLN A 75 13.93 17.33 4.67
CA GLN A 75 13.15 16.25 5.27
C GLN A 75 11.88 15.99 4.50
N ALA A 76 11.19 17.04 4.09
CA ALA A 76 9.96 16.88 3.31
C ALA A 76 10.26 16.24 1.96
N ASN A 77 11.37 16.63 1.35
CA ASN A 77 11.78 16.06 0.09
C ASN A 77 12.12 14.57 0.23
N ALA A 78 12.81 14.22 1.30
CA ALA A 78 13.14 12.82 1.55
C ALA A 78 11.89 11.99 1.77
N LYS A 79 10.94 12.50 2.53
CA LYS A 79 9.67 11.81 2.76
C LYS A 79 8.92 11.61 1.45
N PHE A 80 8.96 12.61 0.60
CA PHE A 80 8.33 12.50 -0.71
C PHE A 80 8.95 11.37 -1.52
N LEU A 81 10.28 11.30 -1.54
CA LEU A 81 10.96 10.25 -2.30
C LEU A 81 10.68 8.87 -1.76
N VAL A 82 10.60 8.72 -0.44
CA VAL A 82 10.25 7.45 0.17
C VAL A 82 8.84 7.04 -0.23
N ALA A 83 7.90 7.98 -0.11
CA ALA A 83 6.51 7.68 -0.44
C ALA A 83 6.35 7.35 -1.92
N LYS A 84 7.09 8.04 -2.78
CA LYS A 84 7.07 7.76 -4.20
C LYS A 84 7.59 6.35 -4.49
N SER A 85 8.68 5.97 -3.84
CA SER A 85 9.25 4.64 -4.02
C SER A 85 8.27 3.55 -3.58
N GLU A 86 7.61 3.76 -2.46
CA GLU A 86 6.61 2.82 -1.97
C GLU A 86 5.44 2.70 -2.93
N PHE A 87 5.01 3.82 -3.47
CA PHE A 87 3.92 3.82 -4.43
C PHE A 87 4.32 3.05 -5.68
N GLU A 88 5.51 3.29 -6.21
CA GLU A 88 5.96 2.59 -7.40
C GLU A 88 6.11 1.09 -7.13
N LEU A 89 6.62 0.73 -5.97
CA LEU A 89 6.75 -0.68 -5.61
C LEU A 89 5.40 -1.38 -5.59
N ASN A 90 4.43 -0.76 -4.94
CA ASN A 90 3.10 -1.37 -4.85
C ASN A 90 2.38 -1.38 -6.19
N LYS A 91 2.68 -0.41 -7.03
CA LYS A 91 2.14 -0.39 -8.38
C LYS A 91 2.65 -1.57 -9.19
N VAL A 92 3.95 -1.87 -9.06
CA VAL A 92 4.55 -3.01 -9.73
C VAL A 92 3.94 -4.31 -9.20
N LYS A 93 3.80 -4.42 -7.89
CA LYS A 93 3.21 -5.62 -7.29
C LYS A 93 1.80 -5.85 -7.81
N LEU A 94 1.03 -4.79 -7.90
CA LEU A 94 -0.34 -4.89 -8.39
C LEU A 94 -0.37 -5.33 -9.85
N ALA A 95 0.52 -4.78 -10.65
CA ALA A 95 0.59 -5.13 -12.07
C ALA A 95 1.00 -6.59 -12.26
N LEU A 96 1.96 -7.04 -11.46
CA LEU A 96 2.44 -8.42 -11.58
C LEU A 96 1.40 -9.43 -11.12
N PHE A 97 0.59 -9.04 -10.15
CA PHE A 97 -0.42 -9.94 -9.63
C PHE A 97 -1.54 -10.17 -10.61
N LYS A 98 -1.87 -9.17 -11.36
CA LYS A 98 -2.91 -9.27 -12.37
C LYS A 98 -2.40 -9.90 -13.63
#